data_d6b26cc70539adc2dda4386afcf4fba9
#
_entry.id   d6b26cc70539adc2dda4386afcf4fba9
#
_cell.length_a   1.000
_cell.length_b   1.000
_cell.length_c   1.000
_cell.angle_alpha   90.00
_cell.angle_beta   90.00
_cell.angle_gamma   90.00
#
_symmetry.space_group_name_H-M   'P 1'
#
loop_
_entity.id
_entity.type
_entity.pdbx_description
1 polymer ?
#
loop_
_entity_poly.entity_id
_entity_poly.type
_entity_poly.pdbx_seq_one_letter_code
_entity_poly.pdbx_strand_id
1 'polypeptide(L)'
;MPEIPAGPSTTPARASALDQVAADLGPGGDLAPEQGAEAYRLRMARRQEVQRQRVGERNREKGLVLVFTGDGKGKTTAALGLVLRTLGHGERVAVVQFIKGGWQPGEARALELFGEALHWHALGEGFTWETQDRDRDRLLVQRAWERSCSYLADAGRKLVVLDEVNVALRLGYLGLDQVLEGLALRPPLTHVALTGRGAPPGLLEAADLVTEMRLVRHPFREQGVKAQAGIEF
;
A
#
# COMPACT_ATOMS: atom_id res chain seq x y z
N MET A 1 -33.02 39.54 -2.43
CA MET A 1 -32.03 38.51 -2.11
C MET A 1 -32.64 37.16 -2.49
N PRO A 2 -32.11 36.42 -3.47
CA PRO A 2 -32.63 35.11 -3.81
C PRO A 2 -32.03 34.04 -2.87
N GLU A 3 -32.88 33.14 -2.40
CA GLU A 3 -32.55 31.98 -1.56
C GLU A 3 -31.66 30.98 -2.28
N ILE A 4 -30.64 30.48 -1.55
CA ILE A 4 -29.71 29.45 -2.01
C ILE A 4 -30.40 28.07 -1.78
N PRO A 5 -30.55 27.20 -2.78
CA PRO A 5 -31.13 25.89 -2.57
C PRO A 5 -30.17 24.97 -1.79
N ALA A 6 -30.74 24.21 -0.85
CA ALA A 6 -30.06 23.22 -0.04
C ALA A 6 -29.38 22.14 -0.94
N GLY A 7 -28.11 21.86 -0.66
CA GLY A 7 -27.34 20.81 -1.31
C GLY A 7 -27.87 19.41 -1.00
N PRO A 8 -27.50 18.41 -1.82
CA PRO A 8 -28.05 17.07 -1.71
C PRO A 8 -27.59 16.35 -0.44
N SER A 9 -28.56 15.68 0.19
CA SER A 9 -28.47 14.77 1.31
C SER A 9 -27.33 13.74 1.09
N THR A 10 -26.38 13.72 2.03
CA THR A 10 -25.38 12.66 2.13
C THR A 10 -26.04 11.33 2.45
N THR A 11 -26.01 10.42 1.51
CA THR A 11 -26.37 9.00 1.71
C THR A 11 -25.47 8.42 2.81
N PRO A 12 -26.02 7.74 3.84
CA PRO A 12 -25.19 7.13 4.88
C PRO A 12 -24.30 6.06 4.27
N ALA A 13 -22.99 6.17 4.54
CA ALA A 13 -22.00 5.18 4.16
C ALA A 13 -22.47 3.80 4.61
N ARG A 14 -22.51 2.82 3.69
CA ARG A 14 -22.75 1.41 4.01
C ARG A 14 -21.73 0.99 5.06
N ALA A 15 -22.20 0.63 6.25
CA ALA A 15 -21.39 0.01 7.28
C ALA A 15 -20.60 -1.15 6.65
N SER A 16 -19.28 -1.23 6.93
CA SER A 16 -18.43 -2.26 6.36
C SER A 16 -18.92 -3.62 6.82
N ALA A 17 -18.71 -4.67 6.03
CA ALA A 17 -19.06 -6.05 6.42
C ALA A 17 -18.37 -6.47 7.75
N LEU A 18 -17.31 -5.77 8.15
CA LEU A 18 -16.62 -5.94 9.43
C LEU A 18 -17.39 -5.31 10.59
N ASP A 19 -18.05 -4.16 10.38
CA ASP A 19 -18.87 -3.51 11.41
C ASP A 19 -20.14 -4.31 11.70
N GLN A 20 -20.71 -4.96 10.68
CA GLN A 20 -21.83 -5.90 10.87
C GLN A 20 -21.41 -7.17 11.65
N VAL A 21 -20.18 -7.68 11.41
CA VAL A 21 -19.65 -8.83 12.17
C VAL A 21 -19.36 -8.45 13.62
N ALA A 22 -18.95 -7.20 13.88
CA ALA A 22 -18.75 -6.71 15.26
C ALA A 22 -20.08 -6.50 16.00
N ALA A 23 -21.14 -6.07 15.31
CA ALA A 23 -22.47 -5.89 15.92
C ALA A 23 -23.17 -7.20 16.29
N ASP A 24 -22.89 -8.30 15.59
CA ASP A 24 -23.40 -9.66 15.93
C ASP A 24 -22.71 -10.29 17.15
N LEU A 25 -21.73 -9.59 17.73
CA LEU A 25 -20.98 -10.00 18.92
C LEU A 25 -21.51 -9.30 20.18
N GLY A 26 -22.79 -9.44 20.50
CA GLY A 26 -23.38 -8.89 21.72
C GLY A 26 -22.49 -9.09 22.96
N PRO A 27 -22.58 -8.20 23.99
CA PRO A 27 -21.75 -8.25 25.18
C PRO A 27 -21.92 -9.60 25.88
N GLY A 28 -20.80 -10.25 26.22
CA GLY A 28 -20.79 -11.52 26.92
C GLY A 28 -21.44 -11.38 28.30
N GLY A 29 -22.65 -11.91 28.48
CA GLY A 29 -23.19 -12.14 29.80
C GLY A 29 -22.38 -13.23 30.53
N ASP A 30 -22.24 -13.11 31.84
CA ASP A 30 -21.60 -14.09 32.74
C ASP A 30 -22.34 -15.44 32.68
N LEU A 31 -21.86 -16.33 31.80
CA LEU A 31 -22.29 -17.73 31.74
C LEU A 31 -21.33 -18.58 32.59
N ALA A 32 -21.88 -19.63 33.22
CA ALA A 32 -21.06 -20.61 33.93
C ALA A 32 -19.93 -21.15 33.00
N PRO A 33 -18.71 -21.42 33.50
CA PRO A 33 -17.53 -21.72 32.68
C PRO A 33 -17.75 -22.85 31.65
N GLU A 34 -18.50 -23.88 31.96
CA GLU A 34 -18.80 -24.99 31.06
C GLU A 34 -19.80 -24.61 29.97
N GLN A 35 -20.86 -23.88 30.31
CA GLN A 35 -21.85 -23.36 29.36
C GLN A 35 -21.20 -22.30 28.45
N GLY A 36 -20.23 -21.54 28.98
CA GLY A 36 -19.44 -20.61 28.21
C GLY A 36 -18.57 -21.31 27.15
N ALA A 37 -17.98 -22.45 27.48
CA ALA A 37 -17.14 -23.22 26.57
C ALA A 37 -17.92 -23.83 25.40
N GLU A 38 -19.11 -24.39 25.67
CA GLU A 38 -19.96 -24.96 24.62
C GLU A 38 -20.56 -23.88 23.72
N ALA A 39 -21.05 -22.80 24.27
CA ALA A 39 -21.54 -21.65 23.52
C ALA A 39 -20.42 -21.01 22.68
N TYR A 40 -19.18 -20.99 23.16
CA TYR A 40 -18.02 -20.55 22.40
C TYR A 40 -17.72 -21.47 21.22
N ARG A 41 -17.71 -22.80 21.43
CA ARG A 41 -17.50 -23.80 20.37
C ARG A 41 -18.55 -23.68 19.26
N LEU A 42 -19.81 -23.56 19.60
CA LEU A 42 -20.91 -23.38 18.66
C LEU A 42 -20.77 -22.08 17.85
N ARG A 43 -20.41 -20.97 18.52
CA ARG A 43 -20.12 -19.71 17.83
C ARG A 43 -18.93 -19.83 16.86
N MET A 44 -17.85 -20.51 17.27
CA MET A 44 -16.69 -20.71 16.40
C MET A 44 -17.01 -21.63 15.22
N ALA A 45 -17.78 -22.70 15.43
CA ALA A 45 -18.21 -23.58 14.35
C ALA A 45 -19.08 -22.83 13.33
N ARG A 46 -20.03 -22.00 13.79
CA ARG A 46 -20.85 -21.16 12.90
C ARG A 46 -20.02 -20.13 12.13
N ARG A 47 -19.02 -19.49 12.79
CA ARG A 47 -18.09 -18.58 12.12
C ARG A 47 -17.26 -19.30 11.06
N GLN A 48 -16.76 -20.50 11.35
CA GLN A 48 -16.00 -21.30 10.37
C GLN A 48 -16.87 -21.63 9.16
N GLU A 49 -18.11 -22.02 9.37
CA GLU A 49 -19.01 -22.35 8.26
C GLU A 49 -19.31 -21.12 7.39
N VAL A 50 -19.68 -19.99 7.99
CA VAL A 50 -19.89 -18.73 7.26
C VAL A 50 -18.61 -18.30 6.52
N GLN A 51 -17.45 -18.46 7.14
CA GLN A 51 -16.17 -18.12 6.50
C GLN A 51 -15.86 -19.07 5.33
N ARG A 52 -16.11 -20.37 5.47
CA ARG A 52 -15.95 -21.35 4.37
C ARG A 52 -16.84 -21.02 3.19
N GLN A 53 -18.11 -20.71 3.42
CA GLN A 53 -19.03 -20.30 2.36
C GLN A 53 -18.53 -19.03 1.66
N ARG A 54 -18.17 -17.98 2.42
CA ARG A 54 -17.64 -16.72 1.87
C ARG A 54 -16.35 -16.91 1.07
N VAL A 55 -15.46 -17.80 1.49
CA VAL A 55 -14.23 -18.13 0.77
C VAL A 55 -14.56 -18.93 -0.49
N GLY A 56 -15.48 -19.91 -0.42
CA GLY A 56 -15.87 -20.72 -1.57
C GLY A 56 -16.54 -19.93 -2.70
N GLU A 57 -17.21 -18.82 -2.38
CA GLU A 57 -17.80 -17.90 -3.36
C GLU A 57 -16.78 -17.00 -4.05
N ARG A 58 -15.55 -16.89 -3.51
CA ARG A 58 -14.50 -16.00 -4.01
C ARG A 58 -13.42 -16.80 -4.73
N ASN A 59 -13.64 -16.97 -6.02
CA ASN A 59 -12.77 -17.76 -6.89
C ASN A 59 -12.06 -16.92 -7.98
N ARG A 60 -12.14 -15.58 -7.90
CA ARG A 60 -11.49 -14.69 -8.87
C ARG A 60 -10.07 -14.38 -8.47
N GLU A 61 -9.15 -14.63 -9.39
CA GLU A 61 -7.77 -14.18 -9.29
C GLU A 61 -7.57 -12.93 -10.14
N LYS A 62 -6.80 -11.99 -9.62
CA LYS A 62 -6.54 -10.70 -10.24
C LYS A 62 -5.22 -10.12 -9.70
N GLY A 63 -4.44 -9.49 -10.57
CA GLY A 63 -3.35 -8.60 -10.17
C GLY A 63 -3.93 -7.35 -9.51
N LEU A 64 -3.55 -7.09 -8.26
CA LEU A 64 -4.10 -6.00 -7.46
C LEU A 64 -3.25 -4.74 -7.56
N VAL A 65 -3.91 -3.59 -7.58
CA VAL A 65 -3.30 -2.27 -7.34
C VAL A 65 -3.49 -1.91 -5.87
N LEU A 66 -2.39 -1.83 -5.13
CA LEU A 66 -2.38 -1.52 -3.70
C LEU A 66 -1.76 -0.13 -3.49
N VAL A 67 -2.43 0.75 -2.79
CA VAL A 67 -1.94 2.10 -2.48
C VAL A 67 -1.76 2.26 -0.98
N PHE A 68 -0.53 2.56 -0.56
CA PHE A 68 -0.19 2.93 0.81
C PHE A 68 0.09 4.43 0.87
N THR A 69 -0.78 5.19 1.54
CA THR A 69 -0.71 6.65 1.61
C THR A 69 -0.80 7.16 3.05
N GLY A 70 -0.98 8.47 3.22
CA GLY A 70 -1.08 9.12 4.53
C GLY A 70 0.25 9.59 5.09
N ASP A 71 0.18 10.39 6.18
CA ASP A 71 1.34 11.06 6.78
C ASP A 71 2.12 10.18 7.77
N GLY A 72 1.53 9.06 8.20
CA GLY A 72 2.15 8.11 9.11
C GLY A 72 3.31 7.34 8.48
N LYS A 73 4.14 6.75 9.33
CA LYS A 73 5.24 5.86 8.92
C LYS A 73 4.73 4.45 8.62
N GLY A 74 5.57 3.65 7.92
CA GLY A 74 5.30 2.25 7.66
C GLY A 74 4.85 1.93 6.22
N LYS A 75 4.63 2.93 5.35
CA LYS A 75 4.22 2.72 3.95
C LYS A 75 5.19 1.85 3.16
N THR A 76 6.45 2.24 3.12
CA THR A 76 7.53 1.47 2.48
C THR A 76 7.70 0.12 3.17
N THR A 77 7.69 0.07 4.52
CA THR A 77 7.80 -1.17 5.30
C THR A 77 6.68 -2.16 4.95
N ALA A 78 5.43 -1.69 4.80
CA ALA A 78 4.31 -2.53 4.37
C ALA A 78 4.52 -3.08 2.95
N ALA A 79 4.95 -2.24 2.01
CA ALA A 79 5.25 -2.66 0.64
C ALA A 79 6.41 -3.67 0.60
N LEU A 80 7.47 -3.46 1.40
CA LEU A 80 8.60 -4.39 1.48
C LEU A 80 8.24 -5.70 2.20
N GLY A 81 7.27 -5.68 3.10
CA GLY A 81 6.65 -6.89 3.63
C GLY A 81 5.99 -7.74 2.54
N LEU A 82 5.35 -7.11 1.53
CA LEU A 82 4.83 -7.80 0.36
C LEU A 82 5.96 -8.33 -0.54
N VAL A 83 7.05 -7.58 -0.71
CA VAL A 83 8.25 -8.04 -1.43
C VAL A 83 8.79 -9.32 -0.81
N LEU A 84 9.05 -9.30 0.49
CA LEU A 84 9.57 -10.48 1.20
C LEU A 84 8.62 -11.68 1.09
N ARG A 85 7.32 -11.45 1.24
CA ARG A 85 6.30 -12.50 1.09
C ARG A 85 6.31 -13.09 -0.31
N THR A 86 6.34 -12.27 -1.35
CA THR A 86 6.35 -12.70 -2.75
C THR A 86 7.62 -13.48 -3.10
N LEU A 87 8.78 -12.98 -2.66
CA LEU A 87 10.07 -13.69 -2.83
C LEU A 87 10.09 -15.03 -2.07
N GLY A 88 9.48 -15.07 -0.87
CA GLY A 88 9.33 -16.30 -0.08
C GLY A 88 8.47 -17.38 -0.76
N HIS A 89 7.63 -17.01 -1.73
CA HIS A 89 6.91 -17.95 -2.60
C HIS A 89 7.68 -18.30 -3.88
N GLY A 90 8.94 -17.88 -4.02
CA GLY A 90 9.77 -18.15 -5.19
C GLY A 90 9.45 -17.29 -6.41
N GLU A 91 8.65 -16.26 -6.23
CA GLU A 91 8.20 -15.37 -7.29
C GLU A 91 9.16 -14.18 -7.50
N ARG A 92 9.15 -13.57 -8.69
CA ARG A 92 10.03 -12.45 -9.04
C ARG A 92 9.37 -11.10 -8.74
N VAL A 93 10.20 -10.17 -8.24
CA VAL A 93 9.77 -8.84 -7.80
C VAL A 93 10.63 -7.76 -8.44
N ALA A 94 10.05 -6.58 -8.67
CA ALA A 94 10.81 -5.36 -8.95
C ALA A 94 10.42 -4.26 -7.93
N VAL A 95 11.43 -3.51 -7.46
CA VAL A 95 11.27 -2.33 -6.60
C VAL A 95 11.91 -1.15 -7.30
N VAL A 96 11.15 -0.08 -7.50
CA VAL A 96 11.64 1.20 -8.03
C VAL A 96 11.33 2.30 -7.02
N GLN A 97 12.39 2.96 -6.52
CA GLN A 97 12.29 4.08 -5.59
C GLN A 97 12.48 5.40 -6.34
N PHE A 98 11.50 6.31 -6.24
CA PHE A 98 11.42 7.52 -7.06
C PHE A 98 12.17 8.73 -6.48
N ILE A 99 12.14 8.88 -5.17
CA ILE A 99 12.62 10.11 -4.50
C ILE A 99 13.84 9.83 -3.63
N LYS A 100 13.95 8.62 -3.06
CA LYS A 100 15.06 8.25 -2.19
C LYS A 100 16.29 7.89 -3.02
N GLY A 101 17.36 8.62 -2.84
CA GLY A 101 18.68 8.32 -3.37
C GLY A 101 19.76 8.62 -2.34
N GLY A 102 20.97 8.08 -2.55
CA GLY A 102 22.14 8.33 -1.70
C GLY A 102 22.27 7.45 -0.46
N TRP A 103 21.19 6.81 0.02
CA TRP A 103 21.24 5.87 1.14
C TRP A 103 20.71 4.52 0.68
N GLN A 104 21.52 3.48 0.78
CA GLN A 104 21.05 2.11 0.58
C GLN A 104 20.33 1.68 1.86
N PRO A 105 18.99 1.47 1.82
CA PRO A 105 18.26 1.07 3.01
C PRO A 105 18.69 -0.32 3.46
N GLY A 106 18.58 -0.59 4.77
CA GLY A 106 18.93 -1.89 5.34
C GLY A 106 18.22 -3.06 4.66
N GLU A 107 16.98 -2.85 4.24
CA GLU A 107 16.17 -3.83 3.52
C GLU A 107 16.74 -4.18 2.15
N ALA A 108 17.29 -3.21 1.40
CA ALA A 108 17.91 -3.49 0.09
C ALA A 108 19.09 -4.45 0.26
N ARG A 109 19.97 -4.20 1.25
CA ARG A 109 21.09 -5.09 1.58
C ARG A 109 20.63 -6.47 2.04
N ALA A 110 19.62 -6.53 2.90
CA ALA A 110 19.11 -7.80 3.42
C ALA A 110 18.48 -8.66 2.31
N LEU A 111 17.89 -8.02 1.30
CA LEU A 111 17.20 -8.69 0.20
C LEU A 111 18.13 -9.04 -0.98
N GLU A 112 19.41 -8.62 -0.98
CA GLU A 112 20.41 -9.00 -2.00
C GLU A 112 20.57 -10.52 -2.15
N LEU A 113 20.32 -11.28 -1.09
CA LEU A 113 20.36 -12.75 -1.09
C LEU A 113 19.42 -13.41 -2.14
N PHE A 114 18.39 -12.68 -2.59
CA PHE A 114 17.45 -13.20 -3.59
C PHE A 114 17.93 -13.06 -5.04
N GLY A 115 19.08 -12.39 -5.27
CA GLY A 115 19.72 -12.31 -6.58
C GLY A 115 18.77 -11.87 -7.69
N GLU A 116 18.71 -12.63 -8.78
CA GLU A 116 17.90 -12.34 -9.97
C GLU A 116 16.37 -12.35 -9.73
N ALA A 117 15.90 -12.87 -8.60
CA ALA A 117 14.49 -12.82 -8.27
C ALA A 117 14.03 -11.41 -7.84
N LEU A 118 14.96 -10.56 -7.41
CA LEU A 118 14.70 -9.18 -7.01
C LEU A 118 15.49 -8.18 -7.86
N HIS A 119 14.80 -7.33 -8.59
CA HIS A 119 15.41 -6.13 -9.17
C HIS A 119 15.09 -4.91 -8.32
N TRP A 120 16.12 -4.25 -7.81
CA TRP A 120 15.98 -3.05 -6.98
C TRP A 120 16.67 -1.86 -7.63
N HIS A 121 15.93 -0.77 -7.82
CA HIS A 121 16.45 0.47 -8.39
C HIS A 121 16.07 1.65 -7.49
N ALA A 122 17.07 2.29 -6.90
CA ALA A 122 16.95 3.59 -6.26
C ALA A 122 17.44 4.64 -7.27
N LEU A 123 16.52 5.34 -7.92
CA LEU A 123 16.82 6.27 -9.02
C LEU A 123 16.71 7.74 -8.60
N GLY A 124 16.33 8.04 -7.35
CA GLY A 124 16.40 9.35 -6.77
C GLY A 124 17.82 9.68 -6.27
N GLU A 125 18.20 10.95 -6.26
CA GLU A 125 19.49 11.42 -5.72
C GLU A 125 19.38 11.97 -4.28
N GLY A 126 18.29 11.69 -3.58
CA GLY A 126 17.98 12.21 -2.25
C GLY A 126 16.67 12.98 -2.22
N PHE A 127 16.46 13.74 -1.15
CA PHE A 127 15.27 14.56 -1.03
C PHE A 127 15.36 15.79 -1.92
N THR A 128 14.23 16.17 -2.54
CA THR A 128 14.14 17.32 -3.46
C THR A 128 14.59 18.66 -2.85
N TRP A 129 14.61 18.78 -1.52
CA TRP A 129 15.17 19.95 -0.84
C TRP A 129 16.71 19.95 -0.75
N GLU A 130 17.37 18.83 -1.05
CA GLU A 130 18.83 18.71 -1.10
C GLU A 130 19.36 19.02 -2.51
N THR A 131 18.64 18.59 -3.55
CA THR A 131 19.05 18.79 -4.95
C THR A 131 18.84 20.23 -5.42
N GLN A 132 17.80 20.93 -4.95
CA GLN A 132 17.41 22.29 -5.34
C GLN A 132 17.34 22.50 -6.87
N ASP A 133 17.33 21.42 -7.65
CA ASP A 133 17.24 21.40 -9.12
C ASP A 133 15.99 20.62 -9.55
N ARG A 134 14.93 21.36 -9.78
CA ARG A 134 13.61 20.79 -10.12
C ARG A 134 13.60 20.05 -11.46
N ASP A 135 14.35 20.54 -12.44
CA ASP A 135 14.40 19.92 -13.77
C ASP A 135 15.16 18.59 -13.72
N ARG A 136 16.23 18.55 -12.96
CA ARG A 136 16.99 17.33 -12.69
C ARG A 136 16.14 16.29 -11.96
N ASP A 137 15.43 16.70 -10.89
CA ASP A 137 14.53 15.83 -10.15
C ASP A 137 13.45 15.24 -11.07
N ARG A 138 12.85 16.08 -11.92
CA ARG A 138 11.85 15.65 -12.90
C ARG A 138 12.42 14.63 -13.89
N LEU A 139 13.62 14.85 -14.38
CA LEU A 139 14.30 13.92 -15.30
C LEU A 139 14.54 12.56 -14.63
N LEU A 140 15.00 12.55 -13.39
CA LEU A 140 15.22 11.31 -12.62
C LEU A 140 13.91 10.56 -12.39
N VAL A 141 12.84 11.26 -12.05
CA VAL A 141 11.51 10.66 -11.88
C VAL A 141 11.00 10.08 -13.20
N GLN A 142 11.20 10.74 -14.35
CA GLN A 142 10.82 10.20 -15.66
C GLN A 142 11.60 8.93 -15.99
N ARG A 143 12.89 8.88 -15.74
CA ARG A 143 13.71 7.66 -15.91
C ARG A 143 13.25 6.52 -14.99
N ALA A 144 12.90 6.84 -13.74
CA ALA A 144 12.32 5.86 -12.81
C ALA A 144 11.00 5.33 -13.35
N TRP A 145 10.18 6.20 -13.95
CA TRP A 145 8.90 5.81 -14.54
C TRP A 145 9.09 4.91 -15.78
N GLU A 146 9.98 5.26 -16.68
CA GLU A 146 10.31 4.41 -17.85
C GLU A 146 10.78 3.02 -17.42
N ARG A 147 11.64 2.95 -16.40
CA ARG A 147 12.06 1.68 -15.81
C ARG A 147 10.88 0.92 -15.19
N SER A 148 10.00 1.63 -14.51
CA SER A 148 8.80 1.04 -13.92
C SER A 148 7.88 0.44 -14.98
N CYS A 149 7.65 1.12 -16.10
CA CYS A 149 6.84 0.62 -17.21
C CYS A 149 7.40 -0.69 -17.78
N SER A 150 8.74 -0.81 -17.89
CA SER A 150 9.36 -2.06 -18.35
C SER A 150 9.07 -3.25 -17.42
N TYR A 151 9.03 -3.01 -16.09
CA TYR A 151 8.67 -4.05 -15.12
C TYR A 151 7.16 -4.30 -15.04
N LEU A 152 6.36 -3.26 -15.22
CA LEU A 152 4.89 -3.41 -15.26
C LEU A 152 4.45 -4.28 -16.44
N ALA A 153 5.10 -4.19 -17.58
CA ALA A 153 4.82 -4.99 -18.77
C ALA A 153 5.43 -6.41 -18.73
N ASP A 154 6.33 -6.69 -17.77
CA ASP A 154 7.02 -7.99 -17.68
C ASP A 154 6.13 -9.06 -17.03
N ALA A 155 5.64 -10.01 -17.82
CA ALA A 155 4.81 -11.13 -17.34
C ALA A 155 5.54 -12.09 -16.37
N GLY A 156 6.87 -12.02 -16.31
CA GLY A 156 7.67 -12.76 -15.34
C GLY A 156 7.69 -12.16 -13.94
N ARG A 157 7.03 -11.01 -13.71
CA ARG A 157 6.99 -10.32 -12.42
C ARG A 157 5.64 -10.53 -11.74
N LYS A 158 5.68 -11.02 -10.49
CA LYS A 158 4.46 -11.18 -9.68
C LYS A 158 4.09 -9.91 -8.94
N LEU A 159 5.10 -9.11 -8.53
CA LEU A 159 4.91 -7.86 -7.82
C LEU A 159 5.87 -6.78 -8.33
N VAL A 160 5.34 -5.58 -8.56
CA VAL A 160 6.12 -4.35 -8.80
C VAL A 160 5.82 -3.36 -7.66
N VAL A 161 6.85 -2.83 -7.03
CA VAL A 161 6.72 -1.79 -6.00
C VAL A 161 7.23 -0.46 -6.57
N LEU A 162 6.38 0.56 -6.50
CA LEU A 162 6.67 1.94 -6.89
C LEU A 162 6.75 2.79 -5.61
N ASP A 163 7.94 2.82 -5.00
CA ASP A 163 8.14 3.46 -3.70
C ASP A 163 8.28 4.98 -3.87
N GLU A 164 7.51 5.74 -3.08
CA GLU A 164 7.39 7.21 -3.11
C GLU A 164 6.84 7.78 -4.43
N VAL A 165 6.21 6.98 -5.30
CA VAL A 165 5.59 7.48 -6.55
C VAL A 165 4.44 8.46 -6.27
N ASN A 166 3.70 8.31 -5.16
CA ASN A 166 2.64 9.26 -4.77
C ASN A 166 3.21 10.65 -4.51
N VAL A 167 4.45 10.75 -4.02
CA VAL A 167 5.14 12.04 -3.82
C VAL A 167 5.51 12.65 -5.17
N ALA A 168 5.96 11.84 -6.13
CA ALA A 168 6.26 12.32 -7.50
C ALA A 168 4.99 12.87 -8.19
N LEU A 169 3.84 12.21 -8.02
CA LEU A 169 2.54 12.69 -8.48
C LEU A 169 2.16 14.02 -7.81
N ARG A 170 2.27 14.10 -6.48
CA ARG A 170 1.95 15.31 -5.70
C ARG A 170 2.82 16.51 -6.09
N LEU A 171 4.09 16.28 -6.43
CA LEU A 171 5.02 17.32 -6.86
C LEU A 171 4.85 17.70 -8.35
N GLY A 172 3.99 16.99 -9.09
CA GLY A 172 3.76 17.21 -10.51
C GLY A 172 4.93 16.81 -11.41
N TYR A 173 5.76 15.87 -10.96
CA TYR A 173 6.85 15.28 -11.76
C TYR A 173 6.34 14.14 -12.66
N LEU A 174 5.21 13.53 -12.28
CA LEU A 174 4.43 12.59 -13.09
C LEU A 174 2.99 13.07 -13.21
N GLY A 175 2.36 12.81 -14.35
CA GLY A 175 0.92 12.96 -14.55
C GLY A 175 0.14 11.76 -14.02
N LEU A 176 -1.07 11.98 -13.49
CA LEU A 176 -1.93 10.88 -13.05
C LEU A 176 -2.28 9.95 -14.23
N ASP A 177 -2.67 10.52 -15.38
CA ASP A 177 -3.04 9.75 -16.57
C ASP A 177 -1.88 8.86 -17.02
N GLN A 178 -0.65 9.41 -17.03
CA GLN A 178 0.57 8.65 -17.32
C GLN A 178 0.73 7.44 -16.40
N VAL A 179 0.44 7.59 -15.10
CA VAL A 179 0.53 6.48 -14.14
C VAL A 179 -0.59 5.46 -14.38
N LEU A 180 -1.82 5.89 -14.63
CA LEU A 180 -2.94 4.99 -14.91
C LEU A 180 -2.73 4.19 -16.20
N GLU A 181 -2.23 4.82 -17.26
CA GLU A 181 -1.84 4.16 -18.51
C GLU A 181 -0.74 3.10 -18.27
N GLY A 182 0.29 3.45 -17.51
CA GLY A 182 1.35 2.50 -17.14
C GLY A 182 0.83 1.32 -16.32
N LEU A 183 -0.09 1.56 -15.40
CA LEU A 183 -0.74 0.49 -14.65
C LEU A 183 -1.56 -0.45 -15.55
N ALA A 184 -2.09 0.03 -16.66
CA ALA A 184 -2.83 -0.79 -17.64
C ALA A 184 -1.92 -1.74 -18.44
N LEU A 185 -0.60 -1.53 -18.49
CA LEU A 185 0.35 -2.43 -19.15
C LEU A 185 0.50 -3.79 -18.45
N ARG A 186 0.03 -3.92 -17.22
CA ARG A 186 0.25 -5.11 -16.40
C ARG A 186 -0.41 -6.35 -16.97
N PRO A 187 0.27 -7.49 -16.95
CA PRO A 187 -0.38 -8.78 -17.09
C PRO A 187 -1.48 -8.97 -16.02
N PRO A 188 -2.51 -9.78 -16.30
CA PRO A 188 -3.71 -9.88 -15.45
C PRO A 188 -3.45 -10.26 -13.99
N LEU A 189 -2.35 -10.97 -13.70
CA LEU A 189 -2.01 -11.46 -12.35
C LEU A 189 -0.84 -10.72 -11.69
N THR A 190 -0.28 -9.67 -12.33
CA THR A 190 0.79 -8.86 -11.74
C THR A 190 0.22 -7.86 -10.75
N HIS A 191 0.69 -7.91 -9.50
CA HIS A 191 0.36 -6.95 -8.46
C HIS A 191 1.25 -5.72 -8.54
N VAL A 192 0.72 -4.57 -8.12
CA VAL A 192 1.51 -3.34 -7.96
C VAL A 192 1.21 -2.71 -6.61
N ALA A 193 2.26 -2.32 -5.89
CA ALA A 193 2.16 -1.55 -4.67
C ALA A 193 2.75 -0.15 -4.90
N LEU A 194 1.94 0.89 -4.68
CA LEU A 194 2.33 2.29 -4.79
C LEU A 194 2.39 2.90 -3.40
N THR A 195 3.49 3.58 -3.07
CA THR A 195 3.64 4.20 -1.76
C THR A 195 3.88 5.70 -1.86
N GLY A 196 3.70 6.37 -0.73
CA GLY A 196 4.02 7.78 -0.57
C GLY A 196 2.86 8.60 -0.02
N ARG A 197 3.18 9.79 0.47
CA ARG A 197 2.20 10.74 0.99
C ARG A 197 1.42 11.41 -0.13
N GLY A 198 0.14 11.69 0.11
CA GLY A 198 -0.67 12.52 -0.76
C GLY A 198 -1.00 11.87 -2.10
N ALA A 199 -1.38 10.59 -2.09
CA ALA A 199 -1.92 9.93 -3.28
C ALA A 199 -3.13 10.72 -3.82
N PRO A 200 -3.18 11.03 -5.13
CA PRO A 200 -4.29 11.80 -5.70
C PRO A 200 -5.58 10.97 -5.72
N PRO A 201 -6.76 11.61 -5.63
CA PRO A 201 -8.06 10.92 -5.59
C PRO A 201 -8.26 9.93 -6.73
N GLY A 202 -7.94 10.28 -7.97
CA GLY A 202 -8.10 9.37 -9.11
C GLY A 202 -7.23 8.11 -9.03
N LEU A 203 -6.07 8.17 -8.35
CA LEU A 203 -5.28 6.95 -8.07
C LEU A 203 -5.95 6.09 -7.00
N LEU A 204 -6.55 6.70 -5.97
CA LEU A 204 -7.27 5.98 -4.92
C LEU A 204 -8.51 5.28 -5.49
N GLU A 205 -9.22 5.91 -6.42
CA GLU A 205 -10.39 5.34 -7.11
C GLU A 205 -10.01 4.15 -8.02
N ALA A 206 -8.84 4.21 -8.65
CA ALA A 206 -8.33 3.13 -9.51
C ALA A 206 -7.73 1.95 -8.73
N ALA A 207 -7.47 2.12 -7.44
CA ALA A 207 -6.85 1.11 -6.60
C ALA A 207 -7.84 0.03 -6.14
N ASP A 208 -7.38 -1.21 -6.02
CA ASP A 208 -8.13 -2.33 -5.45
C ASP A 208 -8.07 -2.36 -3.92
N LEU A 209 -6.99 -1.85 -3.34
CA LEU A 209 -6.77 -1.72 -1.90
C LEU A 209 -6.09 -0.40 -1.60
N VAL A 210 -6.67 0.35 -0.68
CA VAL A 210 -6.09 1.59 -0.16
C VAL A 210 -5.92 1.46 1.35
N THR A 211 -4.71 1.78 1.83
CA THR A 211 -4.42 1.88 3.26
C THR A 211 -3.85 3.26 3.54
N GLU A 212 -4.51 4.01 4.43
CA GLU A 212 -4.01 5.28 4.91
C GLU A 212 -3.34 5.10 6.27
N MET A 213 -2.05 5.47 6.36
CA MET A 213 -1.27 5.44 7.59
C MET A 213 -1.32 6.80 8.28
N ARG A 214 -1.98 6.86 9.42
CA ARG A 214 -2.14 8.08 10.20
C ARG A 214 -0.96 8.31 11.13
N LEU A 215 -0.49 9.55 11.19
CA LEU A 215 0.52 9.98 12.14
C LEU A 215 -0.16 10.28 13.48
N VAL A 216 -0.04 9.38 14.46
CA VAL A 216 -0.58 9.56 15.82
C VAL A 216 0.46 10.17 16.75
N ARG A 217 1.72 9.71 16.66
CA ARG A 217 2.87 10.25 17.41
C ARG A 217 4.13 10.15 16.57
N HIS A 218 5.07 11.07 16.79
CA HIS A 218 6.35 11.05 16.08
C HIS A 218 7.53 11.38 17.02
N PRO A 219 8.47 10.45 17.24
CA PRO A 219 9.55 10.64 18.20
C PRO A 219 10.44 11.83 17.87
N PHE A 220 10.72 12.09 16.58
CA PHE A 220 11.48 13.26 16.17
C PHE A 220 10.77 14.58 16.51
N ARG A 221 9.45 14.67 16.25
CA ARG A 221 8.68 15.91 16.48
C ARG A 221 8.38 16.18 17.93
N GLU A 222 8.10 15.13 18.70
CA GLU A 222 7.59 15.25 20.08
C GLU A 222 8.68 15.04 21.13
N GLN A 223 9.75 14.31 20.81
CA GLN A 223 10.77 13.91 21.77
C GLN A 223 12.19 14.29 21.32
N GLY A 224 12.37 14.91 20.13
CA GLY A 224 13.69 15.25 19.61
C GLY A 224 14.58 14.04 19.29
N VAL A 225 14.00 12.84 19.15
CA VAL A 225 14.75 11.62 18.84
C VAL A 225 15.14 11.63 17.36
N LYS A 226 16.45 11.52 17.08
CA LYS A 226 16.96 11.43 15.70
C LYS A 226 16.62 10.10 15.03
N ALA A 227 16.70 10.06 13.70
CA ALA A 227 16.58 8.82 12.93
C ALA A 227 17.62 7.78 13.38
N GLN A 228 17.21 6.51 13.45
CA GLN A 228 18.03 5.42 13.97
C GLN A 228 18.04 4.24 12.98
N ALA A 229 19.21 3.61 12.87
CA ALA A 229 19.38 2.40 12.08
C ALA A 229 18.44 1.28 12.56
N GLY A 230 17.84 0.55 11.62
CA GLY A 230 16.89 -0.52 11.92
C GLY A 230 15.46 -0.04 12.22
N ILE A 231 15.24 1.29 12.34
CA ILE A 231 13.90 1.89 12.52
C ILE A 231 13.54 2.81 11.36
N GLU A 232 14.49 3.64 10.92
CA GLU A 232 14.27 4.65 9.86
C GLU A 232 15.03 4.30 8.56
N PHE A 233 16.12 3.57 8.68
CA PHE A 233 17.00 3.16 7.56
C PHE A 233 17.76 1.87 7.86
#